data_30d7683f50a177ced52719640493ffc4
#
_entry.id   30d7683f50a177ced52719640493ffc4
#
_cell.length_a   1.000
_cell.length_b   1.000
_cell.length_c   1.000
_cell.angle_alpha   90.00
_cell.angle_beta   90.00
_cell.angle_gamma   90.00
#
_symmetry.space_group_name_H-M   'P 1'
#
loop_
_entity.id
_entity.type
_entity.pdbx_description
1 polymer ?
#
loop_
_entity_poly.entity_id
_entity_poly.type
_entity_poly.pdbx_seq_one_letter_code
_entity_poly.pdbx_strand_id
1 'polypeptide(L)'
;MSIDIFLGRPFAHRGLHDNRSGVPENSMAAFQMAMDNGYAIELDIRLLGDGNAVVFHDATIERMTGQPGHVLDLDSRRMSRLPMLGTRETPPLLADVLDLVRGKVPLYIEIKNGNRPGRLESRAWSLLDSYRAAHGGSFAVASFNPLVLAWFRRKAPDFLRVQITGSPGTRGMRPHEKTLVRNWPLTALGQPHALAAALHILASPLVGAQRCQGRPVIAWTVRSPADLDRAMRFADAYVFEGFRP
;
A
#
# COMPACT_ATOMS: atom_id res chain seq x y z
N MET A 1 -16.64 -5.47 -5.25
CA MET A 1 -15.74 -6.23 -4.33
C MET A 1 -16.27 -6.13 -2.91
N SER A 2 -16.31 -7.27 -2.14
CA SER A 2 -16.69 -7.23 -0.73
C SER A 2 -15.53 -6.77 0.13
N ILE A 3 -15.79 -5.85 1.06
CA ILE A 3 -14.81 -5.37 2.03
C ILE A 3 -14.41 -6.50 3.00
N ASP A 4 -15.34 -7.38 3.35
CA ASP A 4 -15.10 -8.49 4.28
C ASP A 4 -14.09 -9.50 3.71
N ILE A 5 -14.20 -9.83 2.41
CA ILE A 5 -13.21 -10.69 1.73
C ILE A 5 -11.84 -10.03 1.72
N PHE A 6 -11.80 -8.72 1.50
CA PHE A 6 -10.56 -7.95 1.52
C PHE A 6 -9.90 -7.96 2.90
N LEU A 7 -10.68 -7.80 3.98
CA LEU A 7 -10.18 -7.76 5.36
C LEU A 7 -9.98 -9.14 5.99
N GLY A 8 -10.33 -10.22 5.32
CA GLY A 8 -10.37 -11.57 5.87
C GLY A 8 -9.01 -12.21 6.22
N ARG A 9 -7.90 -11.53 5.91
CA ARG A 9 -6.52 -12.01 6.18
C ARG A 9 -5.61 -10.88 6.62
N PRO A 10 -4.61 -11.15 7.50
CA PRO A 10 -3.55 -10.19 7.80
C PRO A 10 -2.76 -9.80 6.55
N PHE A 11 -2.39 -8.51 6.46
CA PHE A 11 -1.60 -7.99 5.34
C PHE A 11 -0.11 -8.00 5.69
N ALA A 12 0.69 -8.75 4.92
CA ALA A 12 2.14 -8.68 5.01
C ALA A 12 2.63 -7.38 4.38
N HIS A 13 3.19 -6.47 5.20
CA HIS A 13 3.69 -5.16 4.80
C HIS A 13 4.84 -5.31 3.79
N ARG A 14 4.63 -4.82 2.56
CA ARG A 14 5.58 -4.98 1.43
C ARG A 14 5.93 -6.44 1.12
N GLY A 15 4.97 -7.35 1.32
CA GLY A 15 5.17 -8.79 1.29
C GLY A 15 5.74 -9.35 2.61
N LEU A 16 5.88 -10.67 2.70
CA LEU A 16 6.49 -11.34 3.86
C LEU A 16 8.02 -11.27 3.72
N HIS A 17 8.56 -10.06 3.82
CA HIS A 17 9.97 -9.78 3.61
C HIS A 17 10.81 -10.01 4.87
N ASP A 18 12.09 -10.34 4.65
CA ASP A 18 13.15 -10.26 5.64
C ASP A 18 14.44 -9.78 4.95
N ASN A 19 14.68 -8.50 5.03
CA ASN A 19 15.82 -7.85 4.39
C ASN A 19 17.18 -8.42 4.85
N ARG A 20 17.24 -9.03 6.06
CA ARG A 20 18.47 -9.62 6.61
C ARG A 20 18.72 -11.02 6.05
N SER A 21 17.65 -11.75 5.77
CA SER A 21 17.72 -13.11 5.20
C SER A 21 17.74 -13.12 3.66
N GLY A 22 17.91 -11.95 3.03
CA GLY A 22 18.01 -11.84 1.58
C GLY A 22 16.66 -11.89 0.83
N VAL A 23 15.56 -11.60 1.52
CA VAL A 23 14.24 -11.41 0.93
C VAL A 23 13.84 -9.93 1.05
N PRO A 24 14.15 -9.09 0.07
CA PRO A 24 13.87 -7.66 0.15
C PRO A 24 12.38 -7.33 0.20
N GLU A 25 12.03 -6.23 0.86
CA GLU A 25 10.69 -5.66 0.81
C GLU A 25 10.26 -5.35 -0.63
N ASN A 26 8.96 -5.44 -0.93
CA ASN A 26 8.40 -5.16 -2.26
C ASN A 26 9.04 -5.98 -3.40
N SER A 27 9.52 -7.20 -3.11
CA SER A 27 10.10 -8.14 -4.10
C SER A 27 9.15 -9.27 -4.45
N MET A 28 9.39 -9.90 -5.61
CA MET A 28 8.63 -11.07 -6.03
C MET A 28 8.74 -12.23 -5.03
N ALA A 29 9.93 -12.44 -4.45
CA ALA A 29 10.16 -13.44 -3.41
C ALA A 29 9.34 -13.16 -2.15
N ALA A 30 9.27 -11.89 -1.68
CA ALA A 30 8.47 -11.52 -0.52
C ALA A 30 6.96 -11.73 -0.75
N PHE A 31 6.48 -11.48 -1.97
CA PHE A 31 5.08 -11.71 -2.33
C PHE A 31 4.76 -13.20 -2.43
N GLN A 32 5.64 -14.00 -3.03
CA GLN A 32 5.47 -15.45 -3.05
C GLN A 32 5.43 -16.02 -1.63
N MET A 33 6.35 -15.60 -0.75
CA MET A 33 6.35 -16.03 0.65
C MET A 33 5.08 -15.64 1.40
N ALA A 34 4.51 -14.45 1.14
CA ALA A 34 3.23 -14.05 1.74
C ALA A 34 2.10 -14.98 1.29
N MET A 35 2.01 -15.29 0.00
CA MET A 35 1.01 -16.21 -0.55
C MET A 35 1.14 -17.63 0.02
N ASP A 36 2.36 -18.17 0.09
CA ASP A 36 2.63 -19.52 0.59
C ASP A 36 2.26 -19.67 2.07
N ASN A 37 2.27 -18.57 2.84
CA ASN A 37 1.86 -18.53 4.23
C ASN A 37 0.40 -18.07 4.42
N GLY A 38 -0.38 -17.90 3.35
CA GLY A 38 -1.79 -17.57 3.39
C GLY A 38 -2.10 -16.11 3.76
N TYR A 39 -1.11 -15.21 3.74
CA TYR A 39 -1.30 -13.79 4.03
C TYR A 39 -1.78 -13.01 2.80
N ALA A 40 -2.53 -11.94 3.05
CA ALA A 40 -2.75 -10.90 2.07
C ALA A 40 -1.47 -10.05 1.89
N ILE A 41 -1.35 -9.38 0.76
CA ILE A 41 -0.15 -8.58 0.44
C ILE A 41 -0.49 -7.10 0.51
N GLU A 42 0.30 -6.34 1.27
CA GLU A 42 0.39 -4.90 1.13
C GLU A 42 1.62 -4.58 0.29
N LEU A 43 1.50 -3.60 -0.61
CA LEU A 43 2.58 -3.14 -1.49
C LEU A 43 2.45 -1.66 -1.85
N ASP A 44 3.58 -1.05 -2.21
CA ASP A 44 3.68 0.37 -2.58
C ASP A 44 3.94 0.52 -4.08
N ILE A 45 3.27 1.45 -4.76
CA ILE A 45 3.57 1.73 -6.16
C ILE A 45 3.98 3.17 -6.43
N ARG A 46 4.92 3.33 -7.37
CA ARG A 46 5.40 4.61 -7.88
C ARG A 46 5.42 4.65 -9.39
N LEU A 47 5.40 5.87 -9.93
CA LEU A 47 5.50 6.11 -11.36
C LEU A 47 6.97 6.14 -11.80
N LEU A 48 7.29 5.40 -12.84
CA LEU A 48 8.54 5.52 -13.59
C LEU A 48 8.46 6.61 -14.67
N GLY A 49 9.60 7.06 -15.18
CA GLY A 49 9.70 8.05 -16.24
C GLY A 49 9.01 7.64 -17.54
N ASP A 50 9.03 6.35 -17.87
CA ASP A 50 8.35 5.75 -19.03
C ASP A 50 6.85 5.56 -18.84
N GLY A 51 6.29 5.88 -17.66
CA GLY A 51 4.87 5.79 -17.35
C GLY A 51 4.41 4.44 -16.78
N ASN A 52 5.31 3.51 -16.56
CA ASN A 52 5.00 2.26 -15.88
C ASN A 52 4.89 2.45 -14.36
N ALA A 53 4.11 1.59 -13.70
CA ALA A 53 4.01 1.54 -12.25
C ALA A 53 5.00 0.48 -11.73
N VAL A 54 5.99 0.91 -10.95
CA VAL A 54 6.94 0.03 -10.26
C VAL A 54 6.49 -0.18 -8.82
N VAL A 55 6.72 -1.37 -8.28
CA VAL A 55 6.46 -1.68 -6.88
C VAL A 55 7.69 -1.29 -6.07
N PHE A 56 7.61 -0.14 -5.38
CA PHE A 56 8.72 0.46 -4.66
C PHE A 56 8.24 1.53 -3.66
N HIS A 57 8.82 1.51 -2.43
CA HIS A 57 8.37 2.42 -1.38
C HIS A 57 8.92 3.84 -1.51
N ASP A 58 10.24 4.00 -1.63
CA ASP A 58 10.91 5.31 -1.53
C ASP A 58 10.81 6.10 -2.84
N ALA A 59 10.94 7.42 -2.77
CA ALA A 59 11.06 8.26 -3.97
C ALA A 59 12.45 8.14 -4.63
N THR A 60 13.48 7.79 -3.85
CA THR A 60 14.85 7.55 -4.29
C THR A 60 15.20 6.07 -4.19
N ILE A 61 16.16 5.61 -5.00
CA ILE A 61 16.52 4.19 -5.07
C ILE A 61 17.65 3.80 -4.10
N GLU A 62 18.29 4.77 -3.43
CA GLU A 62 19.52 4.57 -2.66
C GLU A 62 19.41 3.51 -1.57
N ARG A 63 18.36 3.55 -0.74
CA ARG A 63 18.22 2.64 0.40
C ARG A 63 18.19 1.17 -0.02
N MET A 64 17.53 0.88 -1.12
CA MET A 64 17.33 -0.49 -1.58
C MET A 64 18.40 -0.97 -2.56
N THR A 65 19.02 -0.05 -3.31
CA THR A 65 19.95 -0.44 -4.40
C THR A 65 21.38 0.00 -4.18
N GLY A 66 21.63 0.89 -3.19
CA GLY A 66 22.94 1.51 -2.98
C GLY A 66 23.34 2.53 -4.05
N GLN A 67 22.50 2.81 -5.04
CA GLN A 67 22.76 3.76 -6.11
C GLN A 67 21.95 5.06 -5.92
N PRO A 68 22.50 6.23 -6.20
CA PRO A 68 21.76 7.48 -6.15
C PRO A 68 20.77 7.58 -7.33
N GLY A 69 19.64 8.25 -7.11
CA GLY A 69 18.67 8.56 -8.16
C GLY A 69 17.24 8.56 -7.70
N HIS A 70 16.37 9.18 -8.49
CA HIS A 70 14.93 9.19 -8.25
C HIS A 70 14.21 8.15 -9.12
N VAL A 71 13.21 7.49 -8.56
CA VAL A 71 12.39 6.50 -9.27
C VAL A 71 11.77 7.10 -10.55
N LEU A 72 11.33 8.34 -10.50
CA LEU A 72 10.70 9.03 -11.64
C LEU A 72 11.66 9.30 -12.81
N ASP A 73 12.97 9.29 -12.57
CA ASP A 73 14.01 9.53 -13.61
C ASP A 73 14.42 8.22 -14.30
N LEU A 74 13.89 7.08 -13.88
CA LEU A 74 14.22 5.77 -14.42
C LEU A 74 13.09 5.23 -15.30
N ASP A 75 13.47 4.43 -16.30
CA ASP A 75 12.56 3.59 -17.06
C ASP A 75 12.52 2.15 -16.52
N SER A 76 11.56 1.36 -16.98
CA SER A 76 11.38 -0.03 -16.59
C SER A 76 12.61 -0.89 -16.86
N ARG A 77 13.29 -0.65 -18.00
CA ARG A 77 14.49 -1.40 -18.41
C ARG A 77 15.65 -1.18 -17.44
N ARG A 78 15.84 0.06 -16.98
CA ARG A 78 16.89 0.38 -16.01
C ARG A 78 16.51 -0.14 -14.62
N MET A 79 15.28 0.04 -14.21
CA MET A 79 14.78 -0.41 -12.90
C MET A 79 14.92 -1.92 -12.71
N SER A 80 14.61 -2.72 -13.74
CA SER A 80 14.72 -4.20 -13.70
C SER A 80 16.17 -4.73 -13.63
N ARG A 81 17.17 -3.86 -13.71
CA ARG A 81 18.60 -4.21 -13.61
C ARG A 81 19.23 -3.79 -12.28
N LEU A 82 18.46 -3.23 -11.37
CA LEU A 82 18.94 -2.75 -10.08
C LEU A 82 18.73 -3.81 -9.01
N PRO A 83 19.78 -4.52 -8.56
CA PRO A 83 19.65 -5.48 -7.49
C PRO A 83 19.28 -4.78 -6.18
N MET A 84 18.33 -5.34 -5.45
CA MET A 84 17.93 -4.83 -4.14
C MET A 84 18.75 -5.48 -3.01
N LEU A 85 19.37 -4.67 -2.15
CA LEU A 85 20.13 -5.10 -0.96
C LEU A 85 21.18 -6.19 -1.27
N GLY A 86 21.80 -6.15 -2.45
CA GLY A 86 22.81 -7.11 -2.87
C GLY A 86 22.29 -8.50 -3.23
N THR A 87 20.98 -8.69 -3.32
CA THR A 87 20.33 -9.94 -3.75
C THR A 87 20.20 -10.02 -5.28
N ARG A 88 19.55 -11.07 -5.79
CA ARG A 88 19.15 -11.16 -7.19
C ARG A 88 17.79 -10.54 -7.50
N GLU A 89 17.03 -10.17 -6.44
CA GLU A 89 15.73 -9.51 -6.59
C GLU A 89 15.91 -8.08 -7.12
N THR A 90 15.04 -7.70 -8.02
CA THR A 90 14.96 -6.34 -8.58
C THR A 90 13.55 -5.78 -8.35
N PRO A 91 13.35 -4.46 -8.33
CA PRO A 91 12.02 -3.89 -8.17
C PRO A 91 11.07 -4.35 -9.30
N PRO A 92 9.98 -5.09 -9.00
CA PRO A 92 9.06 -5.57 -10.02
C PRO A 92 8.13 -4.46 -10.51
N LEU A 93 7.58 -4.60 -11.70
CA LEU A 93 6.45 -3.78 -12.13
C LEU A 93 5.15 -4.29 -11.47
N LEU A 94 4.17 -3.41 -11.31
CA LEU A 94 2.85 -3.82 -10.81
C LEU A 94 2.24 -4.94 -11.67
N ALA A 95 2.44 -4.91 -12.99
CA ALA A 95 1.96 -5.95 -13.89
C ALA A 95 2.50 -7.34 -13.52
N ASP A 96 3.82 -7.44 -13.23
CA ASP A 96 4.46 -8.70 -12.87
C ASP A 96 3.90 -9.27 -11.56
N VAL A 97 3.64 -8.38 -10.58
CA VAL A 97 3.04 -8.78 -9.29
C VAL A 97 1.59 -9.26 -9.48
N LEU A 98 0.81 -8.58 -10.32
CA LEU A 98 -0.56 -9.00 -10.62
C LEU A 98 -0.59 -10.37 -11.33
N ASP A 99 0.36 -10.62 -12.23
CA ASP A 99 0.54 -11.90 -12.91
C ASP A 99 1.00 -13.03 -11.96
N LEU A 100 1.76 -12.71 -10.92
CA LEU A 100 2.12 -13.67 -9.87
C LEU A 100 0.92 -14.03 -9.00
N VAL A 101 0.18 -13.02 -8.54
CA VAL A 101 -0.88 -13.19 -7.53
C VAL A 101 -2.13 -13.85 -8.11
N ARG A 102 -2.58 -13.46 -9.30
CA ARG A 102 -3.73 -14.07 -10.03
C ARG A 102 -4.97 -14.30 -9.17
N GLY A 103 -5.31 -13.35 -8.30
CA GLY A 103 -6.49 -13.43 -7.45
C GLY A 103 -6.38 -14.34 -6.23
N LYS A 104 -5.25 -15.01 -5.98
CA LYS A 104 -5.08 -15.99 -4.89
C LYS A 104 -5.19 -15.39 -3.49
N VAL A 105 -4.72 -14.15 -3.33
CA VAL A 105 -4.77 -13.41 -2.06
C VAL A 105 -5.19 -11.96 -2.30
N PRO A 106 -5.78 -11.27 -1.30
CA PRO A 106 -6.09 -9.87 -1.41
C PRO A 106 -4.83 -9.00 -1.55
N LEU A 107 -4.95 -7.91 -2.32
CA LEU A 107 -3.89 -6.91 -2.53
C LEU A 107 -4.30 -5.55 -1.92
N TYR A 108 -3.48 -5.03 -1.02
CA TYR A 108 -3.58 -3.68 -0.48
C TYR A 108 -2.50 -2.82 -1.15
N ILE A 109 -2.90 -1.91 -2.05
CA ILE A 109 -1.98 -1.21 -2.97
C ILE A 109 -1.90 0.26 -2.59
N GLU A 110 -0.80 0.67 -1.96
CA GLU A 110 -0.56 2.08 -1.66
C GLU A 110 -0.07 2.84 -2.88
N ILE A 111 -0.82 3.87 -3.27
CA ILE A 111 -0.46 4.80 -4.35
C ILE A 111 0.40 5.92 -3.77
N LYS A 112 1.71 5.87 -4.01
CA LYS A 112 2.70 6.86 -3.53
C LYS A 112 2.72 8.11 -4.40
N ASN A 113 1.63 8.88 -4.37
CA ASN A 113 1.53 10.15 -5.09
C ASN A 113 1.22 11.30 -4.11
N GLY A 114 2.21 12.14 -3.85
CA GLY A 114 2.07 13.36 -3.04
C GLY A 114 1.58 14.59 -3.83
N ASN A 115 1.45 14.47 -5.16
CA ASN A 115 1.08 15.55 -6.06
C ASN A 115 -0.37 15.41 -6.57
N ARG A 116 -0.70 16.22 -7.59
CA ARG A 116 -1.99 16.10 -8.28
C ARG A 116 -2.08 14.72 -8.98
N PRO A 117 -3.18 13.96 -8.74
CA PRO A 117 -3.39 12.66 -9.37
C PRO A 117 -3.46 12.74 -10.89
N GLY A 118 -2.97 11.69 -11.55
CA GLY A 118 -3.00 11.62 -13.03
C GLY A 118 -2.36 10.35 -13.59
N ARG A 119 -1.08 10.40 -13.95
CA ARG A 119 -0.40 9.32 -14.70
C ARG A 119 -0.32 8.01 -13.92
N LEU A 120 0.09 8.06 -12.64
CA LEU A 120 0.22 6.85 -11.81
C LEU A 120 -1.14 6.20 -11.58
N GLU A 121 -2.15 6.99 -11.23
CA GLU A 121 -3.52 6.52 -10.99
C GLU A 121 -4.14 5.92 -12.25
N SER A 122 -3.93 6.55 -13.42
CA SER A 122 -4.41 6.03 -14.71
C SER A 122 -3.75 4.70 -15.05
N ARG A 123 -2.44 4.57 -14.83
CA ARG A 123 -1.72 3.32 -15.06
C ARG A 123 -2.18 2.22 -14.11
N ALA A 124 -2.29 2.53 -12.82
CA ALA A 124 -2.78 1.60 -11.80
C ALA A 124 -4.22 1.14 -12.12
N TRP A 125 -5.12 2.08 -12.44
CA TRP A 125 -6.48 1.75 -12.83
C TRP A 125 -6.52 0.77 -14.00
N SER A 126 -5.81 1.06 -15.10
CA SER A 126 -5.80 0.19 -16.29
C SER A 126 -5.36 -1.24 -15.97
N LEU A 127 -4.28 -1.39 -15.18
CA LEU A 127 -3.78 -2.71 -14.79
C LEU A 127 -4.76 -3.45 -13.87
N LEU A 128 -5.30 -2.76 -12.87
CA LEU A 128 -6.20 -3.34 -11.87
C LEU A 128 -7.58 -3.68 -12.45
N ASP A 129 -8.08 -2.91 -13.42
CA ASP A 129 -9.33 -3.21 -14.11
C ASP A 129 -9.19 -4.48 -14.97
N SER A 130 -8.08 -4.61 -15.70
CA SER A 130 -7.75 -5.82 -16.44
C SER A 130 -7.55 -7.03 -15.52
N TYR A 131 -6.83 -6.86 -14.40
CA TYR A 131 -6.63 -7.90 -13.40
C TYR A 131 -7.94 -8.41 -12.80
N ARG A 132 -8.84 -7.49 -12.45
CA ARG A 132 -10.17 -7.81 -11.93
C ARG A 132 -10.99 -8.61 -12.95
N ALA A 133 -10.98 -8.19 -14.20
CA ALA A 133 -11.69 -8.88 -15.27
C ALA A 133 -11.16 -10.28 -15.52
N ALA A 134 -9.84 -10.47 -15.45
CA ALA A 134 -9.19 -11.76 -15.73
C ALA A 134 -9.26 -12.75 -14.56
N HIS A 135 -9.17 -12.26 -13.30
CA HIS A 135 -8.94 -13.12 -12.14
C HIS A 135 -9.97 -12.97 -11.03
N GLY A 136 -10.86 -11.96 -11.07
CA GLY A 136 -11.83 -11.70 -10.00
C GLY A 136 -11.21 -11.36 -8.65
N GLY A 137 -9.91 -11.03 -8.61
CA GLY A 137 -9.13 -10.86 -7.39
C GLY A 137 -9.60 -9.69 -6.52
N SER A 138 -9.53 -9.85 -5.20
CA SER A 138 -9.85 -8.80 -4.24
C SER A 138 -8.67 -7.85 -4.08
N PHE A 139 -8.90 -6.55 -4.19
CA PHE A 139 -7.89 -5.51 -3.94
C PHE A 139 -8.51 -4.22 -3.43
N ALA A 140 -7.69 -3.39 -2.80
CA ALA A 140 -8.01 -2.01 -2.49
C ALA A 140 -6.87 -1.08 -2.91
N VAL A 141 -7.23 0.11 -3.40
CA VAL A 141 -6.29 1.22 -3.59
C VAL A 141 -6.26 2.08 -2.34
N ALA A 142 -5.08 2.42 -1.88
CA ALA A 142 -4.88 3.19 -0.67
C ALA A 142 -3.95 4.38 -0.92
N SER A 143 -4.12 5.44 -0.14
CA SER A 143 -3.20 6.58 -0.18
C SER A 143 -3.33 7.46 1.06
N PHE A 144 -2.24 8.13 1.42
CA PHE A 144 -2.27 9.28 2.34
C PHE A 144 -2.94 10.50 1.68
N ASN A 145 -2.83 10.63 0.35
CA ASN A 145 -3.39 11.76 -0.39
C ASN A 145 -4.88 11.53 -0.71
N PRO A 146 -5.82 12.26 -0.08
CA PRO A 146 -7.25 12.08 -0.33
C PRO A 146 -7.66 12.41 -1.77
N LEU A 147 -6.87 13.20 -2.50
CA LEU A 147 -7.13 13.51 -3.91
C LEU A 147 -6.93 12.30 -4.81
N VAL A 148 -6.01 11.40 -4.45
CA VAL A 148 -5.83 10.09 -5.14
C VAL A 148 -7.12 9.27 -5.01
N LEU A 149 -7.67 9.16 -3.80
CA LEU A 149 -8.91 8.42 -3.58
C LEU A 149 -10.11 9.09 -4.28
N ALA A 150 -10.15 10.43 -4.31
CA ALA A 150 -11.17 11.17 -5.05
C ALA A 150 -11.08 10.92 -6.57
N TRP A 151 -9.87 10.76 -7.11
CA TRP A 151 -9.65 10.37 -8.49
C TRP A 151 -10.22 8.97 -8.77
N PHE A 152 -9.89 7.97 -7.94
CA PHE A 152 -10.42 6.61 -8.07
C PHE A 152 -11.94 6.55 -7.87
N ARG A 153 -12.51 7.33 -6.94
CA ARG A 153 -13.96 7.44 -6.78
C ARG A 153 -14.67 7.82 -8.07
N ARG A 154 -14.10 8.73 -8.84
CA ARG A 154 -14.70 9.20 -10.11
C ARG A 154 -14.45 8.22 -11.26
N LYS A 155 -13.26 7.63 -11.32
CA LYS A 155 -12.82 6.78 -12.45
C LYS A 155 -13.24 5.33 -12.30
N ALA A 156 -13.22 4.81 -11.10
CA ALA A 156 -13.50 3.42 -10.74
C ALA A 156 -14.27 3.37 -9.40
N PRO A 157 -15.55 3.78 -9.37
CA PRO A 157 -16.32 3.93 -8.13
C PRO A 157 -16.48 2.61 -7.36
N ASP A 158 -16.39 1.48 -8.03
CA ASP A 158 -16.48 0.12 -7.53
C ASP A 158 -15.15 -0.46 -7.00
N PHE A 159 -14.02 0.26 -7.13
CA PHE A 159 -12.78 -0.12 -6.48
C PHE A 159 -12.86 0.21 -4.98
N LEU A 160 -12.40 -0.73 -4.15
CA LEU A 160 -12.23 -0.46 -2.72
C LEU A 160 -11.15 0.61 -2.51
N ARG A 161 -11.45 1.57 -1.66
CA ARG A 161 -10.56 2.71 -1.34
C ARG A 161 -10.29 2.75 0.15
N VAL A 162 -9.02 2.88 0.53
CA VAL A 162 -8.56 2.96 1.92
C VAL A 162 -7.84 4.27 2.12
N GLN A 163 -8.31 5.09 3.07
CA GLN A 163 -7.59 6.29 3.48
C GLN A 163 -6.54 5.92 4.52
N ILE A 164 -5.28 6.22 4.24
CA ILE A 164 -4.19 6.04 5.21
C ILE A 164 -4.03 7.30 6.03
N THR A 165 -3.84 7.16 7.35
CA THR A 165 -3.65 8.26 8.29
C THR A 165 -2.69 7.91 9.42
N GLY A 166 -2.10 8.94 10.06
CA GLY A 166 -1.23 8.75 11.22
C GLY A 166 0.22 8.48 10.88
N SER A 167 0.77 9.11 9.85
CA SER A 167 2.20 8.97 9.53
C SER A 167 3.08 9.19 10.76
N PRO A 168 4.06 8.32 11.06
CA PRO A 168 4.95 8.43 12.23
C PRO A 168 5.94 9.59 12.12
N GLY A 169 6.04 10.26 10.99
CA GLY A 169 7.01 11.33 10.79
C GLY A 169 6.49 12.39 9.82
N THR A 170 6.03 13.49 10.38
CA THR A 170 5.89 14.73 9.61
C THR A 170 7.25 15.37 9.25
N ARG A 171 8.38 14.68 9.52
CA ARG A 171 9.71 15.08 9.07
C ARG A 171 9.77 14.93 7.55
N GLY A 172 9.91 16.06 6.85
CA GLY A 172 9.96 16.10 5.38
C GLY A 172 8.66 16.43 4.66
N MET A 173 7.50 16.34 5.30
CA MET A 173 6.25 16.85 4.72
C MET A 173 6.18 18.36 4.79
N ARG A 174 5.75 19.03 3.72
CA ARG A 174 5.47 20.46 3.71
C ARG A 174 4.30 20.79 4.65
N PRO A 175 4.22 22.00 5.24
CA PRO A 175 3.16 22.35 6.18
C PRO A 175 1.74 22.09 5.66
N HIS A 176 1.49 22.33 4.38
CA HIS A 176 0.18 22.09 3.75
C HIS A 176 -0.14 20.59 3.58
N GLU A 177 0.87 19.74 3.35
CA GLU A 177 0.68 18.28 3.28
C GLU A 177 0.35 17.71 4.66
N LYS A 178 0.96 18.25 5.73
CA LYS A 178 0.61 17.93 7.12
C LYS A 178 -0.83 18.30 7.44
N THR A 179 -1.29 19.42 6.91
CA THR A 179 -2.65 19.91 7.08
C THR A 179 -3.64 19.05 6.31
N LEU A 180 -3.30 18.62 5.09
CA LEU A 180 -4.11 17.69 4.29
C LEU A 180 -4.28 16.31 4.96
N VAL A 181 -3.22 15.78 5.55
CA VAL A 181 -3.25 14.50 6.30
C VAL A 181 -4.01 14.64 7.63
N ARG A 182 -3.99 15.82 8.25
CA ARG A 182 -4.72 16.14 9.48
C ARG A 182 -6.19 16.50 9.24
N ASN A 183 -6.51 17.05 8.08
CA ASN A 183 -7.86 17.55 7.79
C ASN A 183 -8.75 16.44 7.23
N TRP A 184 -9.40 15.76 8.14
CA TRP A 184 -10.46 14.80 7.91
C TRP A 184 -11.56 15.24 6.90
N PRO A 185 -11.95 16.52 6.77
CA PRO A 185 -12.94 16.93 5.77
C PRO A 185 -12.58 16.55 4.33
N LEU A 186 -11.28 16.50 3.99
CA LEU A 186 -10.83 16.09 2.67
C LEU A 186 -10.96 14.59 2.40
N THR A 187 -11.03 13.78 3.45
CA THR A 187 -11.29 12.33 3.35
C THR A 187 -12.67 12.05 2.75
N ALA A 188 -13.65 12.94 3.00
CA ALA A 188 -14.97 12.85 2.39
C ALA A 188 -14.93 12.92 0.85
N LEU A 189 -13.93 13.57 0.26
CA LEU A 189 -13.76 13.64 -1.20
C LEU A 189 -13.53 12.25 -1.82
N GLY A 190 -12.77 11.40 -1.16
CA GLY A 190 -12.44 10.05 -1.62
C GLY A 190 -13.52 9.02 -1.29
N GLN A 191 -14.41 9.29 -0.34
CA GLN A 191 -15.37 8.33 0.21
C GLN A 191 -14.73 6.95 0.43
N PRO A 192 -13.73 6.84 1.32
CA PRO A 192 -13.04 5.58 1.54
C PRO A 192 -13.98 4.55 2.17
N HIS A 193 -13.79 3.29 1.80
CA HIS A 193 -14.52 2.15 2.37
C HIS A 193 -13.93 1.71 3.71
N ALA A 194 -12.63 1.96 3.93
CA ALA A 194 -11.93 1.68 5.18
C ALA A 194 -10.93 2.79 5.51
N LEU A 195 -10.52 2.83 6.77
CA LEU A 195 -9.46 3.70 7.29
C LEU A 195 -8.26 2.85 7.69
N ALA A 196 -7.07 3.18 7.19
CA ALA A 196 -5.83 2.62 7.74
C ALA A 196 -5.22 3.62 8.73
N ALA A 197 -5.11 3.23 9.99
CA ALA A 197 -4.66 4.09 11.09
C ALA A 197 -3.39 3.56 11.73
N ALA A 198 -2.40 4.45 11.92
CA ALA A 198 -1.17 4.08 12.63
C ALA A 198 -1.47 3.74 14.10
N LEU A 199 -0.71 2.79 14.66
CA LEU A 199 -0.89 2.28 16.02
C LEU A 199 -1.06 3.38 17.09
N HIS A 200 -0.29 4.46 17.00
CA HIS A 200 -0.30 5.52 18.01
C HIS A 200 -1.61 6.35 18.01
N ILE A 201 -2.40 6.32 16.93
CA ILE A 201 -3.68 7.04 16.84
C ILE A 201 -4.92 6.14 16.92
N LEU A 202 -4.77 4.81 17.04
CA LEU A 202 -5.90 3.88 17.02
C LEU A 202 -6.97 4.19 18.09
N ALA A 203 -6.55 4.59 19.29
CA ALA A 203 -7.45 4.96 20.38
C ALA A 203 -7.97 6.41 20.31
N SER A 204 -7.71 7.15 19.21
CA SER A 204 -8.16 8.54 19.08
C SER A 204 -9.66 8.65 18.82
N PRO A 205 -10.31 9.75 19.27
CA PRO A 205 -11.73 10.01 18.96
C PRO A 205 -12.04 9.99 17.47
N LEU A 206 -11.06 10.38 16.62
CA LEU A 206 -11.18 10.36 15.16
C LEU A 206 -11.41 8.94 14.64
N VAL A 207 -10.59 7.99 15.07
CA VAL A 207 -10.72 6.58 14.67
C VAL A 207 -12.02 6.00 15.23
N GLY A 208 -12.34 6.30 16.49
CA GLY A 208 -13.61 5.88 17.11
C GLY A 208 -14.83 6.37 16.33
N ALA A 209 -14.86 7.62 15.92
CA ALA A 209 -15.96 8.19 15.14
C ALA A 209 -16.14 7.46 13.77
N GLN A 210 -15.07 7.00 13.15
CA GLN A 210 -15.16 6.24 11.89
C GLN A 210 -15.75 4.85 12.09
N ARG A 211 -15.35 4.16 13.16
CA ARG A 211 -15.94 2.86 13.52
C ARG A 211 -17.42 2.99 13.86
N CYS A 212 -17.83 4.03 14.58
CA CYS A 212 -19.25 4.32 14.85
C CYS A 212 -20.08 4.57 13.57
N GLN A 213 -19.44 5.00 12.49
CA GLN A 213 -20.07 5.14 11.16
C GLN A 213 -20.04 3.84 10.35
N GLY A 214 -19.66 2.70 10.94
CA GLY A 214 -19.55 1.40 10.28
C GLY A 214 -18.37 1.29 9.32
N ARG A 215 -17.36 2.20 9.38
CA ARG A 215 -16.18 2.12 8.54
C ARG A 215 -15.11 1.27 9.22
N PRO A 216 -14.68 0.15 8.59
CA PRO A 216 -13.62 -0.69 9.13
C PRO A 216 -12.30 0.05 9.26
N VAL A 217 -11.52 -0.35 10.26
CA VAL A 217 -10.18 0.20 10.56
C VAL A 217 -9.12 -0.88 10.37
N ILE A 218 -8.05 -0.54 9.65
CA ILE A 218 -6.86 -1.36 9.45
C ILE A 218 -5.72 -0.74 10.25
N ALA A 219 -5.15 -1.47 11.21
CA ALA A 219 -4.01 -1.01 11.98
C ALA A 219 -2.70 -1.16 11.20
N TRP A 220 -1.79 -0.17 11.26
CA TRP A 220 -0.46 -0.26 10.67
C TRP A 220 0.59 0.47 11.51
N THR A 221 1.83 0.08 11.54
CA THR A 221 2.36 -1.25 11.18
C THR A 221 2.59 -2.02 12.48
N VAL A 222 2.04 -3.21 12.56
CA VAL A 222 2.14 -4.12 13.72
C VAL A 222 3.48 -4.84 13.62
N ARG A 223 4.35 -4.70 14.63
CA ARG A 223 5.73 -5.22 14.63
C ARG A 223 6.05 -6.17 15.77
N SER A 224 5.08 -6.39 16.65
CA SER A 224 5.26 -7.24 17.82
C SER A 224 3.93 -7.85 18.28
N PRO A 225 3.94 -8.91 19.10
CA PRO A 225 2.72 -9.43 19.74
C PRO A 225 1.98 -8.35 20.56
N ALA A 226 2.69 -7.46 21.25
CA ALA A 226 2.07 -6.37 22.00
C ALA A 226 1.36 -5.34 21.08
N ASP A 227 1.94 -5.05 19.90
CA ASP A 227 1.27 -4.25 18.89
C ASP A 227 0.03 -4.95 18.34
N LEU A 228 0.09 -6.27 18.16
CA LEU A 228 -1.05 -7.09 17.71
C LEU A 228 -2.19 -7.03 18.72
N ASP A 229 -1.91 -7.24 20.00
CA ASP A 229 -2.90 -7.13 21.08
C ASP A 229 -3.58 -5.76 21.07
N ARG A 230 -2.81 -4.70 20.84
CA ARG A 230 -3.34 -3.36 20.72
C ARG A 230 -4.20 -3.20 19.45
N ALA A 231 -3.73 -3.69 18.31
CA ALA A 231 -4.47 -3.62 17.05
C ALA A 231 -5.82 -4.32 17.17
N MET A 232 -5.86 -5.53 17.72
CA MET A 232 -7.08 -6.35 17.88
C MET A 232 -8.17 -5.68 18.75
N ARG A 233 -7.80 -4.72 19.62
CA ARG A 233 -8.80 -3.97 20.44
C ARG A 233 -9.49 -2.85 19.66
N PHE A 234 -8.83 -2.28 18.64
CA PHE A 234 -9.26 -1.02 18.02
C PHE A 234 -9.41 -1.10 16.50
N ALA A 235 -9.00 -2.20 15.87
CA ALA A 235 -9.03 -2.37 14.42
C ALA A 235 -9.69 -3.70 14.02
N ASP A 236 -10.14 -3.76 12.77
CA ASP A 236 -10.84 -4.91 12.19
C ASP A 236 -9.89 -5.77 11.34
N ALA A 237 -8.75 -5.20 10.94
CA ALA A 237 -7.65 -5.86 10.24
C ALA A 237 -6.31 -5.16 10.56
N TYR A 238 -5.20 -5.72 10.11
CA TYR A 238 -3.89 -5.12 10.37
C TYR A 238 -2.87 -5.43 9.27
N VAL A 239 -1.90 -4.53 9.14
CA VAL A 239 -0.69 -4.67 8.34
C VAL A 239 0.48 -4.95 9.29
N PHE A 240 1.22 -6.04 9.06
CA PHE A 240 2.29 -6.50 9.95
C PHE A 240 3.64 -6.64 9.24
N GLU A 241 4.73 -6.55 9.99
CA GLU A 241 6.08 -6.85 9.51
C GLU A 241 7.01 -7.31 10.65
N GLY A 242 8.08 -8.04 10.32
CA GLY A 242 9.14 -8.40 11.25
C GLY A 242 8.82 -9.55 12.20
N PHE A 243 7.62 -10.12 12.14
CA PHE A 243 7.22 -11.34 12.86
C PHE A 243 6.10 -12.04 12.07
N ARG A 244 5.68 -13.21 12.53
CA ARG A 244 4.52 -13.95 11.98
C ARG A 244 3.41 -13.97 13.02
N PRO A 245 2.24 -13.31 12.76
CA PRO A 245 1.11 -13.28 13.68
C PRO A 245 0.37 -14.62 13.74
#